data_defc5a9a1ee8975d0ed978284842060e
#
_entry.id   defc5a9a1ee8975d0ed978284842060e
#
_cell.length_a   1.000
_cell.length_b   1.000
_cell.length_c   1.000
_cell.angle_alpha   90.00
_cell.angle_beta   90.00
_cell.angle_gamma   90.00
#
_symmetry.space_group_name_H-M   'P 1'
#
loop_
_entity.id
_entity.type
_entity.pdbx_description
1 polymer ?
#
loop_
_entity_poly.entity_id
_entity_poly.type
_entity_poly.pdbx_seq_one_letter_code
_entity_poly.pdbx_strand_id
1 'polypeptide(L)'
;MPVLRRLFATVPAIWTAWVLARIMLGLIIFNDYSPRGDVAYYFYGIFGDDPTQMTEYPHAGTWPVELLTALIGDHIEAFYIAFVLMCALFDALFLALILRGHHTNPRVFFAAWFWVFFGTLTGQVFYMRLDIFPALAVAAAAACLVRWPNFASVLLAFATTMKLWPGVLAAGLVGRYNERASWLRLLSFVASIVGLCAITVLTNGWQRLLSPLTYQSDRGLQIESVFATPFVYQAFHEPERWSMGYASSKSFEISGPGVEQALQWSTYAMIAVIVFAVAWALRRFFAGGWQPRSTIAFFAVIILLLVITNKVFSPQYIVWLAPLLAVALRQPQAAGFSKARFAAYFLIETLAVLTAVTAGLGSYVYPTNYNYIWAQVGVEFAPVAALAWRNLLIVVMALVALCWLALESWIHNHEQRSEPPSAVQPSAVVPTAQMTRSDVTPVDSACSDTASAEAKPAETMPRIPTGEH
;
A
#
# COMPACT_ATOMS: atom_id res chain seq x y z
N MET A 1 -15.10 -30.88 -10.77
CA MET A 1 -14.79 -29.47 -10.49
C MET A 1 -15.53 -28.81 -9.32
N PRO A 2 -16.81 -29.08 -8.98
CA PRO A 2 -17.49 -28.41 -7.85
C PRO A 2 -16.91 -28.74 -6.46
N VAL A 3 -16.36 -29.92 -6.25
CA VAL A 3 -15.80 -30.34 -4.94
C VAL A 3 -14.48 -29.62 -4.63
N LEU A 4 -13.56 -29.55 -5.60
CA LEU A 4 -12.31 -28.81 -5.47
C LEU A 4 -12.57 -27.31 -5.19
N ARG A 5 -13.49 -26.69 -5.92
CA ARG A 5 -13.87 -25.29 -5.69
C ARG A 5 -14.41 -25.04 -4.27
N ARG A 6 -15.15 -26.00 -3.70
CA ARG A 6 -15.65 -25.93 -2.33
C ARG A 6 -14.55 -26.09 -1.29
N LEU A 7 -13.53 -26.90 -1.53
CA LEU A 7 -12.39 -27.08 -0.63
C LEU A 7 -11.50 -25.83 -0.57
N PHE A 8 -11.19 -25.24 -1.71
CA PHE A 8 -10.30 -24.06 -1.76
C PHE A 8 -11.00 -22.74 -1.37
N ALA A 9 -12.33 -22.66 -1.42
CA ALA A 9 -13.09 -21.48 -1.01
C ALA A 9 -13.56 -21.58 0.46
N THR A 10 -12.64 -21.93 1.36
CA THR A 10 -12.89 -22.00 2.81
C THR A 10 -11.81 -21.26 3.59
N VAL A 11 -12.22 -20.63 4.67
CA VAL A 11 -11.28 -19.91 5.57
C VAL A 11 -10.23 -20.85 6.16
N PRO A 12 -10.59 -22.07 6.67
CA PRO A 12 -9.58 -23.01 7.16
C PRO A 12 -8.54 -23.41 6.11
N ALA A 13 -8.95 -23.65 4.85
CA ALA A 13 -8.00 -24.03 3.80
C ALA A 13 -6.96 -22.94 3.54
N ILE A 14 -7.39 -21.67 3.53
CA ILE A 14 -6.49 -20.53 3.34
C ILE A 14 -5.52 -20.39 4.50
N TRP A 15 -6.01 -20.48 5.75
CA TRP A 15 -5.14 -20.40 6.91
C TRP A 15 -4.16 -21.57 6.98
N THR A 16 -4.59 -22.78 6.65
CA THR A 16 -3.69 -23.95 6.56
C THR A 16 -2.60 -23.74 5.52
N ALA A 17 -2.98 -23.28 4.32
CA ALA A 17 -2.01 -22.97 3.27
C ALA A 17 -1.04 -21.86 3.68
N TRP A 18 -1.55 -20.81 4.34
CA TRP A 18 -0.73 -19.71 4.85
C TRP A 18 0.28 -20.23 5.89
N VAL A 19 -0.17 -21.00 6.89
CA VAL A 19 0.70 -21.55 7.92
C VAL A 19 1.81 -22.42 7.31
N LEU A 20 1.45 -23.36 6.41
CA LEU A 20 2.42 -24.22 5.76
C LEU A 20 3.43 -23.44 4.93
N ALA A 21 2.97 -22.45 4.15
CA ALA A 21 3.82 -21.61 3.34
C ALA A 21 4.76 -20.75 4.21
N ARG A 22 4.30 -20.25 5.36
CA ARG A 22 5.11 -19.41 6.26
C ARG A 22 6.08 -20.21 7.11
N ILE A 23 5.74 -21.44 7.47
CA ILE A 23 6.72 -22.38 8.08
C ILE A 23 7.83 -22.67 7.06
N MET A 24 7.48 -23.01 5.81
CA MET A 24 8.49 -23.24 4.78
C MET A 24 9.39 -22.02 4.55
N LEU A 25 8.79 -20.81 4.48
CA LEU A 25 9.55 -19.58 4.34
C LEU A 25 10.46 -19.34 5.55
N GLY A 26 9.99 -19.57 6.76
CA GLY A 26 10.80 -19.49 7.98
C GLY A 26 11.99 -20.44 7.94
N LEU A 27 11.79 -21.70 7.53
CA LEU A 27 12.87 -22.67 7.37
C LEU A 27 13.91 -22.19 6.36
N ILE A 28 13.50 -21.60 5.22
CA ILE A 28 14.42 -21.04 4.23
C ILE A 28 15.20 -19.87 4.85
N ILE A 29 14.55 -18.92 5.51
CA ILE A 29 15.20 -17.75 6.15
C ILE A 29 16.23 -18.18 7.18
N PHE A 30 15.96 -19.21 7.98
CA PHE A 30 16.89 -19.65 9.02
C PHE A 30 18.02 -20.52 8.49
N ASN A 31 17.89 -21.11 7.30
CA ASN A 31 18.97 -21.91 6.67
C ASN A 31 19.83 -21.11 5.67
N ASP A 32 19.32 -19.99 5.12
CA ASP A 32 20.06 -19.13 4.19
C ASP A 32 20.34 -17.77 4.84
N TYR A 33 21.62 -17.46 5.01
CA TYR A 33 22.10 -16.23 5.64
C TYR A 33 22.15 -15.02 4.71
N SER A 34 22.04 -15.22 3.39
CA SER A 34 22.24 -14.15 2.39
C SER A 34 21.41 -12.87 2.62
N PRO A 35 20.10 -12.94 2.93
CA PRO A 35 19.30 -11.73 3.11
C PRO A 35 19.39 -11.11 4.50
N ARG A 36 20.12 -11.71 5.45
CA ARG A 36 20.23 -11.20 6.82
C ARG A 36 20.96 -9.86 6.90
N GLY A 37 21.77 -9.52 5.90
CA GLY A 37 22.56 -8.29 5.87
C GLY A 37 21.71 -7.02 6.04
N ASP A 38 20.50 -6.96 5.46
CA ASP A 38 19.63 -5.80 5.64
C ASP A 38 19.00 -5.73 7.04
N VAL A 39 18.67 -6.87 7.65
CA VAL A 39 18.16 -6.88 9.04
C VAL A 39 19.28 -6.53 10.03
N ALA A 40 20.52 -7.00 9.77
CA ALA A 40 21.70 -6.55 10.53
C ALA A 40 21.92 -5.04 10.36
N TYR A 41 21.79 -4.52 9.15
CA TYR A 41 21.88 -3.11 8.86
C TYR A 41 20.86 -2.29 9.66
N TYR A 42 19.62 -2.77 9.79
CA TYR A 42 18.60 -2.12 10.63
C TYR A 42 18.97 -2.15 12.11
N PHE A 43 19.47 -3.27 12.60
CA PHE A 43 19.90 -3.41 13.99
C PHE A 43 21.05 -2.46 14.32
N TYR A 44 22.10 -2.45 13.50
CA TYR A 44 23.25 -1.58 13.68
C TYR A 44 22.93 -0.09 13.37
N GLY A 45 21.82 0.20 12.71
CA GLY A 45 21.31 1.56 12.58
C GLY A 45 20.82 2.17 13.90
N ILE A 46 20.58 1.32 14.93
CA ILE A 46 20.22 1.76 16.29
C ILE A 46 21.39 1.61 17.26
N PHE A 47 22.15 0.50 17.20
CA PHE A 47 23.20 0.17 18.15
C PHE A 47 24.61 0.38 17.60
N GLY A 48 24.77 0.67 16.32
CA GLY A 48 26.09 0.89 15.70
C GLY A 48 26.56 2.34 15.80
N ASP A 49 27.86 2.53 15.56
CA ASP A 49 28.53 3.86 15.63
C ASP A 49 28.45 4.65 14.32
N ASP A 50 27.89 4.05 13.22
CA ASP A 50 27.78 4.72 11.92
C ASP A 50 26.51 5.58 11.83
N PRO A 51 26.64 6.94 11.93
CA PRO A 51 25.49 7.84 11.92
C PRO A 51 24.79 7.91 10.55
N THR A 52 25.37 7.29 9.51
CA THR A 52 24.79 7.28 8.16
C THR A 52 23.84 6.11 7.94
N GLN A 53 23.77 5.17 8.87
CA GLN A 53 22.88 4.01 8.74
C GLN A 53 21.41 4.43 8.84
N MET A 54 20.55 3.79 8.03
CA MET A 54 19.11 4.04 7.92
C MET A 54 18.72 5.50 7.60
N THR A 55 19.64 6.32 7.10
CA THR A 55 19.35 7.71 6.73
C THR A 55 18.47 7.82 5.46
N GLU A 56 18.41 6.77 4.67
CA GLU A 56 17.50 6.66 3.51
C GLU A 56 16.02 6.47 3.89
N TYR A 57 15.74 6.04 5.12
CA TYR A 57 14.37 5.91 5.63
C TYR A 57 13.93 7.21 6.31
N PRO A 58 12.75 7.76 6.03
CA PRO A 58 12.13 8.74 6.91
C PRO A 58 11.95 8.17 8.33
N HIS A 59 11.90 9.04 9.33
CA HIS A 59 11.94 8.63 10.74
C HIS A 59 10.84 7.61 11.13
N ALA A 60 9.59 7.78 10.67
CA ALA A 60 8.55 6.79 10.98
C ALA A 60 8.81 5.42 10.34
N GLY A 61 9.67 5.33 9.31
CA GLY A 61 10.11 4.06 8.71
C GLY A 61 11.05 3.26 9.61
N THR A 62 11.71 3.91 10.58
CA THR A 62 12.57 3.25 11.57
C THR A 62 11.83 2.77 12.82
N TRP A 63 10.60 3.25 13.07
CA TRP A 63 9.82 2.88 14.26
C TRP A 63 9.63 1.37 14.48
N PRO A 64 9.41 0.52 13.47
CA PRO A 64 9.36 -0.93 13.69
C PRO A 64 10.66 -1.49 14.27
N VAL A 65 11.81 -0.95 13.83
CA VAL A 65 13.13 -1.35 14.34
C VAL A 65 13.34 -0.84 15.76
N GLU A 66 13.05 0.44 16.00
CA GLU A 66 13.13 1.07 17.32
C GLU A 66 12.26 0.35 18.36
N LEU A 67 11.04 -0.03 17.98
CA LEU A 67 10.16 -0.83 18.83
C LEU A 67 10.77 -2.18 19.21
N LEU A 68 11.32 -2.90 18.22
CA LEU A 68 11.93 -4.21 18.49
C LEU A 68 13.18 -4.10 19.35
N THR A 69 14.05 -3.13 19.08
CA THR A 69 15.28 -2.90 19.86
C THR A 69 14.96 -2.45 21.31
N ALA A 70 13.90 -1.67 21.50
CA ALA A 70 13.42 -1.30 22.82
C ALA A 70 12.89 -2.49 23.64
N LEU A 71 12.31 -3.52 22.96
CA LEU A 71 11.78 -4.71 23.61
C LEU A 71 12.83 -5.78 23.88
N ILE A 72 13.84 -5.92 23.01
CA ILE A 72 14.78 -7.03 23.00
C ILE A 72 16.16 -6.63 23.54
N GLY A 73 16.51 -5.34 23.41
CA GLY A 73 17.85 -4.86 23.74
C GLY A 73 18.88 -5.22 22.67
N ASP A 74 20.17 -5.19 23.05
CA ASP A 74 21.32 -5.43 22.17
C ASP A 74 21.60 -6.93 21.97
N HIS A 75 20.64 -7.65 21.40
CA HIS A 75 20.73 -9.07 21.09
C HIS A 75 20.34 -9.35 19.63
N ILE A 76 21.31 -9.32 18.73
CA ILE A 76 21.09 -9.42 17.29
C ILE A 76 20.34 -10.70 16.86
N GLU A 77 20.63 -11.85 17.43
CA GLU A 77 19.95 -13.11 17.07
C GLU A 77 18.48 -13.09 17.49
N ALA A 78 18.18 -12.55 18.68
CA ALA A 78 16.81 -12.37 19.12
C ALA A 78 16.08 -11.33 18.25
N PHE A 79 16.78 -10.28 17.82
CA PHE A 79 16.25 -9.26 16.91
C PHE A 79 15.87 -9.86 15.56
N TYR A 80 16.69 -10.74 14.97
CA TYR A 80 16.34 -11.43 13.72
C TYR A 80 15.03 -12.21 13.84
N ILE A 81 14.91 -13.02 14.90
CA ILE A 81 13.70 -13.82 15.13
C ILE A 81 12.48 -12.90 15.30
N ALA A 82 12.61 -11.88 16.12
CA ALA A 82 11.52 -10.95 16.40
C ALA A 82 11.12 -10.12 15.17
N PHE A 83 12.08 -9.73 14.33
CA PHE A 83 11.80 -9.01 13.09
C PHE A 83 10.96 -9.86 12.12
N VAL A 84 11.34 -11.13 11.92
CA VAL A 84 10.58 -12.09 11.11
C VAL A 84 9.19 -12.33 11.69
N LEU A 85 9.08 -12.51 13.01
CA LEU A 85 7.78 -12.71 13.68
C LEU A 85 6.90 -11.47 13.60
N MET A 86 7.46 -10.27 13.70
CA MET A 86 6.72 -9.01 13.52
C MET A 86 6.17 -8.92 12.08
N CYS A 87 6.98 -9.19 11.06
CA CYS A 87 6.52 -9.21 9.68
C CYS A 87 5.43 -10.27 9.47
N ALA A 88 5.59 -11.47 10.03
CA ALA A 88 4.60 -12.55 9.97
C ALA A 88 3.28 -12.17 10.67
N LEU A 89 3.34 -11.43 11.78
CA LEU A 89 2.16 -10.92 12.47
C LEU A 89 1.38 -9.94 11.57
N PHE A 90 2.05 -8.97 10.95
CA PHE A 90 1.40 -8.01 10.05
C PHE A 90 0.84 -8.68 8.78
N ASP A 91 1.55 -9.67 8.23
CA ASP A 91 1.05 -10.54 7.15
C ASP A 91 -0.23 -11.28 7.56
N ALA A 92 -0.24 -11.93 8.73
CA ALA A 92 -1.41 -12.63 9.26
C ALA A 92 -2.59 -11.68 9.52
N LEU A 93 -2.33 -10.52 10.12
CA LEU A 93 -3.36 -9.50 10.36
C LEU A 93 -3.96 -9.01 9.04
N PHE A 94 -3.15 -8.78 8.02
CA PHE A 94 -3.64 -8.38 6.72
C PHE A 94 -4.47 -9.48 6.05
N LEU A 95 -4.03 -10.74 6.11
CA LEU A 95 -4.83 -11.87 5.63
C LEU A 95 -6.18 -11.98 6.37
N ALA A 96 -6.19 -11.80 7.69
CA ALA A 96 -7.41 -11.77 8.49
C ALA A 96 -8.35 -10.64 8.04
N LEU A 97 -7.81 -9.45 7.73
CA LEU A 97 -8.58 -8.33 7.20
C LEU A 97 -9.10 -8.58 5.78
N ILE A 98 -8.33 -9.23 4.91
CA ILE A 98 -8.80 -9.68 3.59
C ILE A 98 -9.99 -10.63 3.77
N LEU A 99 -9.93 -11.59 4.66
CA LEU A 99 -10.95 -12.60 4.88
C LEU A 99 -12.23 -12.08 5.54
N ARG A 100 -12.24 -10.87 6.12
CA ARG A 100 -13.48 -10.27 6.67
C ARG A 100 -14.56 -10.12 5.58
N GLY A 101 -15.78 -10.55 5.89
CA GLY A 101 -16.91 -10.47 4.96
C GLY A 101 -16.89 -11.55 3.86
N HIS A 102 -16.18 -12.67 4.05
CA HIS A 102 -16.13 -13.81 3.11
C HIS A 102 -17.52 -14.43 2.84
N HIS A 103 -18.45 -14.33 3.78
CA HIS A 103 -19.83 -14.83 3.61
C HIS A 103 -20.64 -14.04 2.58
N THR A 104 -20.29 -12.77 2.36
CA THR A 104 -21.02 -11.85 1.47
C THR A 104 -20.32 -11.62 0.13
N ASN A 105 -19.03 -11.99 0.02
CA ASN A 105 -18.22 -11.73 -1.17
C ASN A 105 -17.24 -12.89 -1.46
N PRO A 106 -17.53 -13.78 -2.42
CA PRO A 106 -16.66 -14.91 -2.76
C PRO A 106 -15.29 -14.50 -3.33
N ARG A 107 -15.13 -13.27 -3.82
CA ARG A 107 -13.83 -12.75 -4.32
C ARG A 107 -12.79 -12.58 -3.23
N VAL A 108 -13.21 -12.52 -1.99
CA VAL A 108 -12.34 -12.53 -0.82
C VAL A 108 -11.38 -13.72 -0.84
N PHE A 109 -11.85 -14.88 -1.25
CA PHE A 109 -11.00 -16.08 -1.36
C PHE A 109 -9.93 -15.96 -2.43
N PHE A 110 -10.25 -15.34 -3.58
CA PHE A 110 -9.25 -15.10 -4.62
C PHE A 110 -8.18 -14.10 -4.15
N ALA A 111 -8.58 -13.01 -3.52
CA ALA A 111 -7.66 -12.05 -2.93
C ALA A 111 -6.77 -12.67 -1.85
N ALA A 112 -7.33 -13.56 -1.00
CA ALA A 112 -6.58 -14.26 0.03
C ALA A 112 -5.58 -15.26 -0.54
N TRP A 113 -5.96 -16.05 -1.53
CA TRP A 113 -5.05 -16.96 -2.24
C TRP A 113 -3.94 -16.20 -2.96
N PHE A 114 -4.27 -15.09 -3.66
CA PHE A 114 -3.27 -14.22 -4.26
C PHE A 114 -2.24 -13.79 -3.21
N TRP A 115 -2.69 -13.33 -2.04
CA TRP A 115 -1.80 -12.88 -0.96
C TRP A 115 -0.90 -13.99 -0.42
N VAL A 116 -1.45 -15.19 -0.20
CA VAL A 116 -0.67 -16.36 0.25
C VAL A 116 0.40 -16.72 -0.76
N PHE A 117 0.03 -16.86 -2.05
CA PHE A 117 0.97 -17.21 -3.12
C PHE A 117 2.00 -16.10 -3.36
N PHE A 118 1.59 -14.85 -3.37
CA PHE A 118 2.49 -13.72 -3.55
C PHE A 118 3.61 -13.73 -2.49
N GLY A 119 3.26 -13.81 -1.21
CA GLY A 119 4.27 -13.81 -0.15
C GLY A 119 5.18 -15.05 -0.19
N THR A 120 4.66 -16.21 -0.67
CA THR A 120 5.47 -17.42 -0.89
C THR A 120 6.47 -17.22 -2.03
N LEU A 121 6.02 -16.65 -3.15
CA LEU A 121 6.84 -16.42 -4.33
C LEU A 121 7.86 -15.29 -4.14
N THR A 122 7.56 -14.29 -3.30
CA THR A 122 8.51 -13.24 -2.93
C THR A 122 9.68 -13.78 -2.11
N GLY A 123 9.49 -14.94 -1.47
CA GLY A 123 10.55 -15.63 -0.72
C GLY A 123 11.00 -14.83 0.50
N GLN A 124 12.29 -14.95 0.81
CA GLN A 124 12.90 -14.36 2.02
C GLN A 124 12.73 -12.84 2.10
N VAL A 125 12.77 -12.14 0.95
CA VAL A 125 12.63 -10.69 0.86
C VAL A 125 11.31 -10.20 1.46
N PHE A 126 10.27 -11.04 1.46
CA PHE A 126 8.97 -10.69 2.01
C PHE A 126 9.00 -10.34 3.51
N TYR A 127 9.85 -11.05 4.29
CA TYR A 127 9.96 -10.85 5.73
C TYR A 127 11.27 -10.19 6.18
N MET A 128 12.22 -10.01 5.26
CA MET A 128 13.54 -9.47 5.60
C MET A 128 13.69 -8.01 5.19
N ARG A 129 12.58 -7.31 4.96
CA ARG A 129 12.55 -5.89 4.53
C ARG A 129 11.45 -5.10 5.24
N LEU A 130 11.74 -3.83 5.49
CA LEU A 130 10.78 -2.88 6.08
C LEU A 130 9.64 -2.49 5.11
N ASP A 131 9.74 -2.82 3.84
CA ASP A 131 8.82 -2.40 2.78
C ASP A 131 7.38 -2.91 2.94
N ILE A 132 7.17 -3.98 3.71
CA ILE A 132 5.84 -4.49 4.02
C ILE A 132 4.99 -3.45 4.78
N PHE A 133 5.58 -2.66 5.68
CA PHE A 133 4.84 -1.71 6.52
C PHE A 133 4.23 -0.55 5.73
N PRO A 134 4.99 0.23 4.93
CA PRO A 134 4.40 1.28 4.10
C PRO A 134 3.43 0.71 3.05
N ALA A 135 3.70 -0.48 2.51
CA ALA A 135 2.81 -1.14 1.55
C ALA A 135 1.45 -1.49 2.18
N LEU A 136 1.44 -2.06 3.39
CA LEU A 136 0.21 -2.35 4.14
C LEU A 136 -0.53 -1.08 4.55
N ALA A 137 0.19 0.00 4.92
CA ALA A 137 -0.42 1.29 5.23
C ALA A 137 -1.12 1.90 4.00
N VAL A 138 -0.51 1.82 2.80
CA VAL A 138 -1.14 2.23 1.53
C VAL A 138 -2.37 1.36 1.21
N ALA A 139 -2.29 0.05 1.41
CA ALA A 139 -3.44 -0.84 1.20
C ALA A 139 -4.58 -0.54 2.18
N ALA A 140 -4.26 -0.27 3.45
CA ALA A 140 -5.23 0.16 4.44
C ALA A 140 -5.89 1.50 4.07
N ALA A 141 -5.09 2.47 3.57
CA ALA A 141 -5.62 3.71 3.02
C ALA A 141 -6.60 3.43 1.86
N ALA A 142 -6.21 2.59 0.90
CA ALA A 142 -7.07 2.20 -0.21
C ALA A 142 -8.38 1.53 0.24
N ALA A 143 -8.32 0.65 1.25
CA ALA A 143 -9.51 0.01 1.83
C ALA A 143 -10.45 1.00 2.52
N CYS A 144 -9.91 2.08 3.09
CA CYS A 144 -10.68 3.12 3.79
C CYS A 144 -11.30 4.18 2.85
N LEU A 145 -10.87 4.28 1.57
CA LEU A 145 -11.33 5.34 0.65
C LEU A 145 -12.85 5.44 0.51
N VAL A 146 -13.56 4.30 0.57
CA VAL A 146 -15.03 4.29 0.39
C VAL A 146 -15.75 4.81 1.64
N ARG A 147 -15.36 4.35 2.82
CA ARG A 147 -16.11 4.59 4.05
C ARG A 147 -15.53 5.71 4.92
N TRP A 148 -14.21 5.87 4.90
CA TRP A 148 -13.49 6.83 5.75
C TRP A 148 -12.39 7.55 4.95
N PRO A 149 -12.73 8.34 3.91
CA PRO A 149 -11.74 8.92 3.00
C PRO A 149 -10.75 9.88 3.67
N ASN A 150 -11.14 10.57 4.74
CA ASN A 150 -10.24 11.44 5.51
C ASN A 150 -9.24 10.60 6.32
N PHE A 151 -9.67 9.48 6.92
CA PHE A 151 -8.77 8.55 7.58
C PHE A 151 -7.84 7.84 6.59
N ALA A 152 -8.32 7.53 5.38
CA ALA A 152 -7.46 7.05 4.30
C ALA A 152 -6.31 8.03 4.00
N SER A 153 -6.59 9.34 4.04
CA SER A 153 -5.58 10.38 3.85
C SER A 153 -4.56 10.42 4.99
N VAL A 154 -4.98 10.20 6.24
CA VAL A 154 -4.07 10.07 7.40
C VAL A 154 -3.16 8.85 7.25
N LEU A 155 -3.70 7.69 6.86
CA LEU A 155 -2.93 6.47 6.63
C LEU A 155 -1.92 6.65 5.49
N LEU A 156 -2.30 7.34 4.42
CA LEU A 156 -1.39 7.63 3.31
C LEU A 156 -0.26 8.59 3.72
N ALA A 157 -0.57 9.59 4.56
CA ALA A 157 0.42 10.48 5.14
C ALA A 157 1.40 9.69 6.04
N PHE A 158 0.91 8.79 6.87
CA PHE A 158 1.74 7.91 7.68
C PHE A 158 2.64 7.03 6.81
N ALA A 159 2.10 6.39 5.75
CA ALA A 159 2.90 5.62 4.80
C ALA A 159 4.00 6.48 4.14
N THR A 160 3.71 7.76 3.84
CA THR A 160 4.67 8.70 3.26
C THR A 160 5.85 9.00 4.22
N THR A 161 5.57 9.10 5.51
CA THR A 161 6.62 9.30 6.53
C THR A 161 7.34 8.01 6.93
N MET A 162 6.87 6.86 6.47
CA MET A 162 7.64 5.60 6.55
C MET A 162 8.59 5.43 5.35
N LYS A 163 8.15 5.83 4.16
CA LYS A 163 8.92 5.81 2.91
C LYS A 163 8.34 6.85 1.94
N LEU A 164 9.17 7.57 1.20
CA LEU A 164 8.72 8.77 0.46
C LEU A 164 7.74 8.51 -0.69
N TRP A 165 7.81 7.35 -1.34
CA TRP A 165 7.02 7.04 -2.55
C TRP A 165 5.50 7.17 -2.39
N PRO A 166 4.87 6.85 -1.23
CA PRO A 166 3.42 7.02 -1.07
C PRO A 166 2.96 8.48 -1.16
N GLY A 167 3.86 9.44 -0.96
CA GLY A 167 3.53 10.87 -1.08
C GLY A 167 2.99 11.26 -2.45
N VAL A 168 3.48 10.63 -3.53
CA VAL A 168 3.00 10.89 -4.89
C VAL A 168 1.55 10.42 -5.08
N LEU A 169 1.12 9.41 -4.32
CA LEU A 169 -0.25 8.89 -4.36
C LEU A 169 -1.28 9.91 -3.85
N ALA A 170 -0.85 10.91 -3.07
CA ALA A 170 -1.73 11.97 -2.58
C ALA A 170 -2.44 12.74 -3.70
N ALA A 171 -1.87 12.78 -4.91
CA ALA A 171 -2.54 13.32 -6.11
C ALA A 171 -3.88 12.61 -6.40
N GLY A 172 -4.04 11.35 -6.01
CA GLY A 172 -5.28 10.58 -6.13
C GLY A 172 -6.36 10.96 -5.10
N LEU A 173 -6.03 11.75 -4.06
CA LEU A 173 -7.00 12.24 -3.07
C LEU A 173 -7.73 13.50 -3.54
N VAL A 174 -7.22 14.15 -4.59
CA VAL A 174 -7.76 15.41 -5.11
C VAL A 174 -9.12 15.17 -5.77
N GLY A 175 -10.12 15.93 -5.37
CA GLY A 175 -11.43 16.03 -6.01
C GLY A 175 -11.68 17.48 -6.42
N ARG A 176 -12.92 17.81 -6.79
CA ARG A 176 -13.26 19.13 -7.30
C ARG A 176 -13.03 20.23 -6.26
N TYR A 177 -12.56 21.40 -6.71
CA TYR A 177 -12.17 22.53 -5.84
C TYR A 177 -13.32 23.06 -4.98
N ASN A 178 -14.58 22.97 -5.45
CA ASN A 178 -15.77 23.42 -4.75
C ASN A 178 -16.41 22.35 -3.83
N GLU A 179 -15.84 21.15 -3.75
CA GLU A 179 -16.29 20.07 -2.87
C GLU A 179 -15.57 20.13 -1.52
N ARG A 180 -16.32 20.36 -0.44
CA ARG A 180 -15.77 20.32 0.93
C ARG A 180 -15.02 19.01 1.24
N ALA A 181 -15.52 17.89 0.73
CA ALA A 181 -14.90 16.58 0.92
C ALA A 181 -13.48 16.49 0.32
N SER A 182 -13.22 17.19 -0.80
CA SER A 182 -11.88 17.28 -1.39
C SER A 182 -10.90 17.95 -0.43
N TRP A 183 -11.29 19.11 0.09
CA TRP A 183 -10.45 19.88 1.04
C TRP A 183 -10.23 19.14 2.35
N LEU A 184 -11.23 18.41 2.86
CA LEU A 184 -11.07 17.62 4.09
C LEU A 184 -10.07 16.50 3.91
N ARG A 185 -10.06 15.80 2.76
CA ARG A 185 -9.04 14.78 2.45
C ARG A 185 -7.63 15.38 2.38
N LEU A 186 -7.47 16.47 1.64
CA LEU A 186 -6.18 17.14 1.49
C LEU A 186 -5.68 17.71 2.81
N LEU A 187 -6.55 18.37 3.56
CA LEU A 187 -6.20 18.91 4.89
C LEU A 187 -5.83 17.81 5.87
N SER A 188 -6.56 16.68 5.87
CA SER A 188 -6.21 15.52 6.71
C SER A 188 -4.83 14.97 6.35
N PHE A 189 -4.50 14.87 5.04
CA PHE A 189 -3.17 14.44 4.59
C PHE A 189 -2.09 15.43 5.03
N VAL A 190 -2.25 16.73 4.72
CA VAL A 190 -1.25 17.76 5.02
C VAL A 190 -1.05 17.92 6.53
N ALA A 191 -2.12 17.98 7.31
CA ALA A 191 -2.01 18.09 8.76
C ALA A 191 -1.29 16.89 9.39
N SER A 192 -1.55 15.68 8.88
CA SER A 192 -0.85 14.47 9.33
C SER A 192 0.62 14.49 8.95
N ILE A 193 0.99 14.90 7.72
CA ILE A 193 2.40 15.05 7.30
C ILE A 193 3.09 16.07 8.19
N VAL A 194 2.49 17.26 8.37
CA VAL A 194 3.07 18.31 9.20
C VAL A 194 3.27 17.84 10.64
N GLY A 195 2.27 17.16 11.23
CA GLY A 195 2.38 16.61 12.58
C GLY A 195 3.50 15.59 12.71
N LEU A 196 3.62 14.63 11.77
CA LEU A 196 4.66 13.60 11.77
C LEU A 196 6.06 14.18 11.50
N CYS A 197 6.17 15.17 10.60
CA CYS A 197 7.41 15.91 10.40
C CYS A 197 7.80 16.70 11.63
N ALA A 198 6.85 17.35 12.31
CA ALA A 198 7.10 18.05 13.56
C ALA A 198 7.61 17.10 14.65
N ILE A 199 7.02 15.90 14.79
CA ILE A 199 7.54 14.87 15.70
C ILE A 199 8.99 14.54 15.34
N THR A 200 9.30 14.29 14.06
CA THR A 200 10.67 14.00 13.61
C THR A 200 11.65 15.12 13.98
N VAL A 201 11.27 16.38 13.72
CA VAL A 201 12.14 17.54 14.02
C VAL A 201 12.37 17.69 15.52
N LEU A 202 11.33 17.52 16.34
CA LEU A 202 11.42 17.66 17.79
C LEU A 202 12.22 16.53 18.46
N THR A 203 12.18 15.31 17.92
CA THR A 203 12.88 14.16 18.49
C THR A 203 14.28 13.95 17.92
N ASN A 204 14.48 14.18 16.60
CA ASN A 204 15.69 13.80 15.87
C ASN A 204 16.32 14.96 15.06
N GLY A 205 15.71 16.15 15.09
CA GLY A 205 16.24 17.34 14.43
C GLY A 205 15.97 17.44 12.93
N TRP A 206 16.30 18.60 12.35
CA TRP A 206 16.06 18.92 10.93
C TRP A 206 16.87 18.04 9.95
N GLN A 207 18.10 17.67 10.34
CA GLN A 207 18.96 16.84 9.50
C GLN A 207 18.31 15.48 9.23
N ARG A 208 17.67 14.89 10.24
CA ARG A 208 16.96 13.61 10.12
C ARG A 208 15.75 13.70 9.20
N LEU A 209 15.04 14.82 9.19
CA LEU A 209 13.92 15.05 8.28
C LEU A 209 14.37 15.11 6.82
N LEU A 210 15.52 15.69 6.53
CA LEU A 210 16.03 15.90 5.18
C LEU A 210 16.88 14.74 4.65
N SER A 211 17.42 13.89 5.53
CA SER A 211 18.35 12.82 5.17
C SER A 211 17.86 11.87 4.08
N PRO A 212 16.55 11.47 4.01
CA PRO A 212 16.09 10.60 2.94
C PRO A 212 16.14 11.25 1.55
N LEU A 213 16.06 12.57 1.46
CA LEU A 213 16.13 13.30 0.20
C LEU A 213 17.58 13.44 -0.29
N THR A 214 18.51 13.76 0.63
CA THR A 214 19.94 13.89 0.30
C THR A 214 20.55 12.55 -0.11
N TYR A 215 20.18 11.47 0.56
CA TYR A 215 20.66 10.13 0.24
C TYR A 215 20.34 9.68 -1.20
N GLN A 216 19.22 10.12 -1.77
CA GLN A 216 18.81 9.72 -3.12
C GLN A 216 19.62 10.42 -4.23
N SER A 217 20.29 11.55 -3.96
CA SER A 217 20.98 12.32 -5.00
C SER A 217 22.21 11.60 -5.57
N ASP A 218 22.96 10.90 -4.73
CA ASP A 218 24.31 10.43 -5.02
C ASP A 218 24.41 8.99 -5.56
N ARG A 219 23.25 8.36 -5.84
CA ARG A 219 23.19 6.97 -6.32
C ARG A 219 23.39 6.88 -7.84
N GLY A 220 24.19 5.91 -8.27
CA GLY A 220 24.33 5.52 -9.66
C GLY A 220 23.18 4.60 -10.14
N LEU A 221 23.38 3.97 -11.29
CA LEU A 221 22.40 3.07 -11.91
C LEU A 221 22.58 1.65 -11.34
N GLN A 222 21.66 1.25 -10.48
CA GLN A 222 21.68 -0.05 -9.83
C GLN A 222 21.33 -1.17 -10.81
N ILE A 223 22.07 -2.29 -10.76
CA ILE A 223 22.04 -3.39 -11.76
C ILE A 223 20.66 -4.02 -11.97
N GLU A 224 19.78 -3.97 -10.96
CA GLU A 224 18.43 -4.53 -11.07
C GLU A 224 17.40 -3.54 -11.64
N SER A 225 17.74 -2.25 -11.80
CA SER A 225 16.81 -1.25 -12.31
C SER A 225 16.40 -1.55 -13.76
N VAL A 226 15.21 -1.08 -14.14
CA VAL A 226 14.69 -1.28 -15.50
C VAL A 226 15.63 -0.65 -16.52
N PHE A 227 16.17 0.54 -16.23
CA PHE A 227 17.09 1.25 -17.09
C PHE A 227 18.48 0.59 -17.18
N ALA A 228 18.89 -0.20 -16.17
CA ALA A 228 20.15 -0.94 -16.22
C ALA A 228 20.05 -2.22 -17.06
N THR A 229 18.86 -2.76 -17.27
CA THR A 229 18.65 -4.08 -17.90
C THR A 229 19.40 -4.26 -19.22
N PRO A 230 19.38 -3.31 -20.18
CA PRO A 230 20.12 -3.48 -21.44
C PRO A 230 21.64 -3.57 -21.23
N PHE A 231 22.18 -2.85 -20.27
CA PHE A 231 23.63 -2.82 -20.00
C PHE A 231 24.07 -4.07 -19.25
N VAL A 232 23.27 -4.59 -18.31
CA VAL A 232 23.52 -5.87 -17.64
C VAL A 232 23.50 -7.02 -18.65
N TYR A 233 22.56 -6.98 -19.61
CA TYR A 233 22.53 -7.96 -20.69
C TYR A 233 23.77 -7.86 -21.60
N GLN A 234 24.21 -6.64 -21.94
CA GLN A 234 25.42 -6.43 -22.74
C GLN A 234 26.69 -6.80 -21.97
N ALA A 235 26.75 -6.51 -20.66
CA ALA A 235 27.88 -6.90 -19.81
C ALA A 235 28.07 -8.42 -19.75
N PHE A 236 27.01 -9.22 -19.92
CA PHE A 236 27.11 -10.66 -20.04
C PHE A 236 27.87 -11.10 -21.31
N HIS A 237 27.70 -10.36 -22.42
CA HIS A 237 28.36 -10.68 -23.70
C HIS A 237 29.72 -10.01 -23.87
N GLU A 238 29.91 -8.82 -23.31
CA GLU A 238 31.11 -8.00 -23.40
C GLU A 238 31.55 -7.49 -22.00
N PRO A 239 32.02 -8.36 -21.11
CA PRO A 239 32.28 -8.01 -19.71
C PRO A 239 33.41 -6.99 -19.52
N GLU A 240 34.27 -6.81 -20.53
CA GLU A 240 35.35 -5.81 -20.47
C GLU A 240 34.87 -4.37 -20.67
N ARG A 241 33.68 -4.18 -21.26
CA ARG A 241 33.13 -2.84 -21.56
C ARG A 241 32.25 -2.28 -20.44
N TRP A 242 31.63 -3.13 -19.66
CA TRP A 242 30.79 -2.73 -18.53
C TRP A 242 31.26 -3.41 -17.26
N SER A 243 31.41 -2.62 -16.21
CA SER A 243 31.78 -3.12 -14.88
C SER A 243 30.61 -3.02 -13.90
N MET A 244 30.49 -4.00 -13.04
CA MET A 244 29.51 -4.02 -11.95
C MET A 244 30.27 -4.07 -10.62
N GLY A 245 30.00 -3.14 -9.72
CA GLY A 245 30.70 -3.04 -8.43
C GLY A 245 29.78 -2.61 -7.30
N TYR A 246 30.18 -2.94 -6.08
CA TYR A 246 29.50 -2.49 -4.89
C TYR A 246 29.88 -1.04 -4.58
N ALA A 247 28.90 -0.14 -4.64
CA ALA A 247 29.11 1.30 -4.49
C ALA A 247 28.94 1.77 -3.04
N SER A 248 29.37 2.99 -2.75
CA SER A 248 29.15 3.69 -1.48
C SER A 248 27.68 3.83 -1.12
N SER A 249 26.80 3.79 -2.12
CA SER A 249 25.34 3.74 -2.00
C SER A 249 24.79 2.43 -1.41
N LYS A 250 25.68 1.50 -1.00
CA LYS A 250 25.34 0.17 -0.47
C LYS A 250 24.52 -0.70 -1.44
N SER A 251 24.76 -0.54 -2.75
CA SER A 251 24.15 -1.34 -3.83
C SER A 251 25.15 -1.66 -4.93
N PHE A 252 24.87 -2.71 -5.71
CA PHE A 252 25.64 -2.98 -6.93
C PHE A 252 25.19 -2.07 -8.05
N GLU A 253 26.12 -1.32 -8.61
CA GLU A 253 25.88 -0.38 -9.69
C GLU A 253 26.67 -0.80 -10.93
N ILE A 254 26.12 -0.47 -12.12
CA ILE A 254 26.76 -0.71 -13.39
C ILE A 254 27.41 0.57 -13.92
N SER A 255 28.57 0.44 -14.51
CA SER A 255 29.32 1.51 -15.16
C SER A 255 29.77 1.06 -16.55
N GLY A 256 29.84 1.98 -17.49
CA GLY A 256 30.25 1.71 -18.87
C GLY A 256 29.57 2.62 -19.89
N PRO A 257 29.81 2.39 -21.19
CA PRO A 257 29.26 3.22 -22.27
C PRO A 257 27.71 3.26 -22.21
N GLY A 258 27.15 4.47 -22.25
CA GLY A 258 25.70 4.68 -22.29
C GLY A 258 24.98 4.68 -20.92
N VAL A 259 25.66 4.27 -19.85
CA VAL A 259 25.05 4.18 -18.50
C VAL A 259 24.69 5.56 -17.94
N GLU A 260 25.54 6.57 -18.18
CA GLU A 260 25.27 7.95 -17.73
C GLU A 260 24.02 8.52 -18.42
N GLN A 261 23.86 8.28 -19.72
CA GLN A 261 22.66 8.69 -20.46
C GLN A 261 21.41 7.98 -19.92
N ALA A 262 21.49 6.70 -19.61
CA ALA A 262 20.38 5.96 -19.01
C ALA A 262 20.00 6.50 -17.63
N LEU A 263 20.98 6.89 -16.81
CA LEU A 263 20.76 7.55 -15.53
C LEU A 263 20.00 8.88 -15.69
N GLN A 264 20.39 9.69 -16.68
CA GLN A 264 19.68 10.93 -17.02
C GLN A 264 18.25 10.65 -17.51
N TRP A 265 18.06 9.64 -18.39
CA TRP A 265 16.73 9.25 -18.87
C TRP A 265 15.84 8.74 -17.73
N SER A 266 16.37 7.98 -16.76
CA SER A 266 15.60 7.56 -15.59
C SER A 266 15.13 8.77 -14.77
N THR A 267 15.96 9.79 -14.63
CA THR A 267 15.62 11.04 -13.93
C THR A 267 14.52 11.81 -14.67
N TYR A 268 14.63 11.97 -15.99
CA TYR A 268 13.58 12.63 -16.80
C TYR A 268 12.27 11.85 -16.78
N ALA A 269 12.34 10.51 -16.82
CA ALA A 269 11.17 9.66 -16.71
C ALA A 269 10.51 9.80 -15.32
N MET A 270 11.28 9.88 -14.23
CA MET A 270 10.75 10.14 -12.89
C MET A 270 10.04 11.51 -12.81
N ILE A 271 10.63 12.56 -13.40
CA ILE A 271 10.00 13.88 -13.49
C ILE A 271 8.68 13.77 -14.27
N ALA A 272 8.65 13.03 -15.38
CA ALA A 272 7.42 12.83 -16.16
C ALA A 272 6.33 12.12 -15.34
N VAL A 273 6.66 11.18 -14.44
CA VAL A 273 5.70 10.55 -13.52
C VAL A 273 5.13 11.57 -12.54
N ILE A 274 5.95 12.47 -12.00
CA ILE A 274 5.47 13.53 -11.10
C ILE A 274 4.55 14.50 -11.86
N VAL A 275 4.94 14.90 -13.08
CA VAL A 275 4.11 15.75 -13.95
C VAL A 275 2.78 15.07 -14.27
N PHE A 276 2.77 13.76 -14.57
CA PHE A 276 1.55 12.98 -14.77
C PHE A 276 0.66 12.99 -13.51
N ALA A 277 1.24 12.79 -12.32
CA ALA A 277 0.48 12.83 -11.06
C ALA A 277 -0.13 14.21 -10.80
N VAL A 278 0.63 15.29 -11.04
CA VAL A 278 0.15 16.67 -10.93
C VAL A 278 -0.95 16.95 -11.96
N ALA A 279 -0.77 16.56 -13.21
CA ALA A 279 -1.77 16.72 -14.27
C ALA A 279 -3.07 15.97 -13.94
N TRP A 280 -2.96 14.76 -13.38
CA TRP A 280 -4.11 14.01 -12.87
C TRP A 280 -4.84 14.78 -11.75
N ALA A 281 -4.09 15.29 -10.77
CA ALA A 281 -4.64 16.08 -9.67
C ALA A 281 -5.33 17.35 -10.18
N LEU A 282 -4.70 18.12 -11.08
CA LEU A 282 -5.27 19.33 -11.68
C LEU A 282 -6.54 19.02 -12.47
N ARG A 283 -6.54 17.96 -13.28
CA ARG A 283 -7.75 17.52 -13.98
C ARG A 283 -8.89 17.24 -13.00
N ARG A 284 -8.63 16.51 -11.89
CA ARG A 284 -9.64 16.21 -10.86
C ARG A 284 -10.08 17.48 -10.12
N PHE A 285 -9.17 18.40 -9.88
CA PHE A 285 -9.46 19.66 -9.20
C PHE A 285 -10.44 20.54 -9.99
N PHE A 286 -10.26 20.63 -11.31
CA PHE A 286 -11.14 21.45 -12.16
C PHE A 286 -12.38 20.69 -12.67
N ALA A 287 -12.22 19.45 -13.12
CA ALA A 287 -13.29 18.67 -13.71
C ALA A 287 -14.12 17.86 -12.68
N GLY A 288 -13.56 17.56 -11.50
CA GLY A 288 -14.19 16.70 -10.50
C GLY A 288 -14.09 15.22 -10.83
N GLY A 289 -15.09 14.44 -10.40
CA GLY A 289 -15.17 13.00 -10.69
C GLY A 289 -14.22 12.16 -9.84
N TRP A 290 -13.94 12.57 -8.60
CA TRP A 290 -13.21 11.74 -7.65
C TRP A 290 -14.00 10.48 -7.30
N GLN A 291 -13.33 9.32 -7.34
CA GLN A 291 -13.94 8.03 -7.06
C GLN A 291 -12.92 7.07 -6.45
N PRO A 292 -13.28 6.29 -5.41
CA PRO A 292 -12.36 5.34 -4.78
C PRO A 292 -11.72 4.33 -5.73
N ARG A 293 -12.49 3.75 -6.65
CA ARG A 293 -11.97 2.74 -7.60
C ARG A 293 -10.93 3.31 -8.56
N SER A 294 -11.21 4.46 -9.17
CA SER A 294 -10.23 5.13 -10.04
C SER A 294 -9.02 5.63 -9.26
N THR A 295 -9.17 5.96 -7.96
CA THR A 295 -8.05 6.32 -7.08
C THR A 295 -7.16 5.11 -6.80
N ILE A 296 -7.72 3.92 -6.57
CA ILE A 296 -6.95 2.68 -6.38
C ILE A 296 -6.20 2.30 -7.66
N ALA A 297 -6.85 2.41 -8.83
CA ALA A 297 -6.20 2.20 -10.12
C ALA A 297 -5.07 3.20 -10.36
N PHE A 298 -5.27 4.48 -10.02
CA PHE A 298 -4.23 5.51 -10.06
C PHE A 298 -3.06 5.18 -9.13
N PHE A 299 -3.31 4.69 -7.92
CA PHE A 299 -2.24 4.24 -7.01
C PHE A 299 -1.41 3.13 -7.64
N ALA A 300 -2.05 2.12 -8.26
CA ALA A 300 -1.33 1.03 -8.93
C ALA A 300 -0.47 1.55 -10.09
N VAL A 301 -0.99 2.48 -10.91
CA VAL A 301 -0.23 3.12 -12.00
C VAL A 301 0.99 3.85 -11.44
N ILE A 302 0.81 4.70 -10.43
CA ILE A 302 1.92 5.49 -9.88
C ILE A 302 2.98 4.59 -9.27
N ILE A 303 2.60 3.57 -8.49
CA ILE A 303 3.56 2.61 -7.92
C ILE A 303 4.41 1.98 -9.01
N LEU A 304 3.79 1.47 -10.08
CA LEU A 304 4.50 0.81 -11.17
C LEU A 304 5.39 1.78 -11.95
N LEU A 305 4.90 2.99 -12.23
CA LEU A 305 5.70 4.01 -12.92
C LEU A 305 6.88 4.47 -12.07
N LEU A 306 6.71 4.64 -10.74
CA LEU A 306 7.81 4.96 -9.84
C LEU A 306 8.85 3.83 -9.80
N VAL A 307 8.43 2.56 -9.81
CA VAL A 307 9.34 1.41 -9.86
C VAL A 307 10.13 1.39 -11.17
N ILE A 308 9.47 1.61 -12.32
CA ILE A 308 10.11 1.59 -13.63
C ILE A 308 11.14 2.73 -13.77
N THR A 309 10.78 3.92 -13.32
CA THR A 309 11.58 5.13 -13.56
C THR A 309 12.67 5.35 -12.51
N ASN A 310 12.67 4.57 -11.45
CA ASN A 310 13.70 4.68 -10.42
C ASN A 310 15.03 4.11 -10.94
N LYS A 311 16.12 4.86 -10.70
CA LYS A 311 17.50 4.41 -10.96
C LYS A 311 17.94 3.24 -10.07
N VAL A 312 17.16 2.94 -9.04
CA VAL A 312 17.34 1.83 -8.10
C VAL A 312 16.12 0.94 -8.13
N PHE A 313 16.33 -0.36 -8.27
CA PHE A 313 15.31 -1.36 -8.06
C PHE A 313 15.78 -2.39 -7.04
N SER A 314 14.88 -2.81 -6.18
CA SER A 314 15.12 -3.91 -5.28
C SER A 314 13.88 -4.82 -5.26
N PRO A 315 14.02 -6.15 -5.15
CA PRO A 315 12.88 -7.09 -5.27
C PRO A 315 11.71 -6.78 -4.34
N GLN A 316 11.99 -6.17 -3.16
CA GLN A 316 10.96 -5.73 -2.23
C GLN A 316 10.01 -4.64 -2.78
N TYR A 317 10.37 -3.93 -3.86
CA TYR A 317 9.49 -2.90 -4.43
C TYR A 317 8.20 -3.47 -5.02
N ILE A 318 8.20 -4.75 -5.40
CA ILE A 318 6.98 -5.44 -5.84
C ILE A 318 5.98 -5.62 -4.68
N VAL A 319 6.45 -5.66 -3.43
CA VAL A 319 5.59 -5.68 -2.24
C VAL A 319 4.72 -4.41 -2.14
N TRP A 320 5.17 -3.26 -2.68
CA TRP A 320 4.38 -2.02 -2.65
C TRP A 320 3.03 -2.14 -3.37
N LEU A 321 2.97 -2.98 -4.40
CA LEU A 321 1.78 -3.16 -5.24
C LEU A 321 0.84 -4.26 -4.71
N ALA A 322 1.39 -5.36 -4.20
CA ALA A 322 0.61 -6.56 -3.92
C ALA A 322 -0.54 -6.37 -2.92
N PRO A 323 -0.36 -5.74 -1.73
CA PRO A 323 -1.46 -5.56 -0.80
C PRO A 323 -2.53 -4.61 -1.35
N LEU A 324 -2.17 -3.63 -2.18
CA LEU A 324 -3.11 -2.78 -2.90
C LEU A 324 -3.99 -3.59 -3.85
N LEU A 325 -3.38 -4.52 -4.62
CA LEU A 325 -4.13 -5.42 -5.51
C LEU A 325 -5.03 -6.37 -4.74
N ALA A 326 -4.60 -6.89 -3.60
CA ALA A 326 -5.45 -7.71 -2.73
C ALA A 326 -6.72 -6.94 -2.27
N VAL A 327 -6.59 -5.66 -1.94
CA VAL A 327 -7.72 -4.77 -1.64
C VAL A 327 -8.59 -4.55 -2.88
N ALA A 328 -8.01 -4.33 -4.05
CA ALA A 328 -8.74 -4.13 -5.29
C ALA A 328 -9.55 -5.38 -5.70
N LEU A 329 -8.95 -6.57 -5.62
CA LEU A 329 -9.58 -7.87 -5.88
C LEU A 329 -10.78 -8.14 -4.97
N ARG A 330 -10.73 -7.66 -3.72
CA ARG A 330 -11.78 -7.85 -2.73
C ARG A 330 -13.00 -6.96 -2.95
N GLN A 331 -12.90 -5.90 -3.75
CA GLN A 331 -14.02 -4.98 -3.93
C GLN A 331 -15.26 -5.68 -4.49
N PRO A 332 -16.46 -5.46 -3.91
CA PRO A 332 -17.69 -6.08 -4.39
C PRO A 332 -18.03 -5.60 -5.81
N GLN A 333 -18.63 -6.49 -6.59
CA GLN A 333 -19.22 -6.09 -7.87
C GLN A 333 -20.42 -5.17 -7.60
N ALA A 334 -20.50 -4.06 -8.34
CA ALA A 334 -21.71 -3.26 -8.36
C ALA A 334 -22.87 -4.07 -8.93
N ALA A 335 -24.07 -3.88 -8.41
CA ALA A 335 -25.28 -4.42 -9.00
C ALA A 335 -25.41 -3.89 -10.45
N GLY A 336 -25.62 -4.80 -11.42
CA GLY A 336 -25.59 -4.44 -12.83
C GLY A 336 -24.23 -4.79 -13.47
N PHE A 337 -24.08 -6.06 -13.86
CA PHE A 337 -22.84 -6.58 -14.44
C PHE A 337 -22.70 -6.06 -15.88
N SER A 338 -21.97 -4.96 -16.07
CA SER A 338 -21.61 -4.50 -17.40
C SER A 338 -20.35 -5.20 -17.91
N LYS A 339 -20.23 -5.38 -19.23
CA LYS A 339 -19.02 -5.92 -19.88
C LYS A 339 -17.76 -5.12 -19.46
N ALA A 340 -17.90 -3.81 -19.28
CA ALA A 340 -16.82 -2.93 -18.84
C ALA A 340 -16.35 -3.25 -17.41
N ARG A 341 -17.27 -3.52 -16.49
CA ARG A 341 -16.93 -3.94 -15.12
C ARG A 341 -16.22 -5.29 -15.10
N PHE A 342 -16.65 -6.23 -15.95
CA PHE A 342 -15.95 -7.50 -16.12
C PHE A 342 -14.51 -7.29 -16.61
N ALA A 343 -14.33 -6.47 -17.65
CA ALA A 343 -13.00 -6.14 -18.17
C ALA A 343 -12.10 -5.50 -17.11
N ALA A 344 -12.64 -4.56 -16.29
CA ALA A 344 -11.88 -3.97 -15.19
C ALA A 344 -11.38 -5.01 -14.18
N TYR A 345 -12.23 -5.97 -13.81
CA TYR A 345 -11.84 -7.07 -12.94
C TYR A 345 -10.80 -8.00 -13.56
N PHE A 346 -10.96 -8.33 -14.84
CA PHE A 346 -9.99 -9.13 -15.56
C PHE A 346 -8.59 -8.47 -15.57
N LEU A 347 -8.55 -7.15 -15.74
CA LEU A 347 -7.28 -6.41 -15.65
C LEU A 347 -6.66 -6.47 -14.26
N ILE A 348 -7.45 -6.38 -13.17
CA ILE A 348 -6.96 -6.52 -11.79
C ILE A 348 -6.44 -7.95 -11.54
N GLU A 349 -7.17 -8.97 -11.98
CA GLU A 349 -6.76 -10.38 -11.88
C GLU A 349 -5.46 -10.64 -12.66
N THR A 350 -5.36 -10.08 -13.88
CA THR A 350 -4.13 -10.13 -14.69
C THR A 350 -2.96 -9.47 -13.97
N LEU A 351 -3.15 -8.28 -13.39
CA LEU A 351 -2.13 -7.62 -12.59
C LEU A 351 -1.69 -8.47 -11.39
N ALA A 352 -2.63 -9.11 -10.70
CA ALA A 352 -2.30 -9.97 -9.56
C ALA A 352 -1.43 -11.18 -9.98
N VAL A 353 -1.79 -11.84 -11.09
CA VAL A 353 -1.00 -12.97 -11.63
C VAL A 353 0.39 -12.49 -12.04
N LEU A 354 0.48 -11.41 -12.82
CA LEU A 354 1.77 -10.85 -13.26
C LEU A 354 2.63 -10.41 -12.06
N THR A 355 2.02 -9.84 -11.01
CA THR A 355 2.72 -9.46 -9.78
C THR A 355 3.31 -10.68 -9.07
N ALA A 356 2.56 -11.77 -8.97
CA ALA A 356 3.03 -13.02 -8.37
C ALA A 356 4.18 -13.64 -9.18
N VAL A 357 4.08 -13.67 -10.52
CA VAL A 357 5.17 -14.16 -11.40
C VAL A 357 6.41 -13.27 -11.27
N THR A 358 6.23 -11.95 -11.27
CA THR A 358 7.31 -10.98 -11.11
C THR A 358 8.03 -11.15 -9.76
N ALA A 359 7.27 -11.42 -8.69
CA ALA A 359 7.83 -11.71 -7.37
C ALA A 359 8.68 -12.98 -7.39
N GLY A 360 8.21 -14.06 -8.03
CA GLY A 360 8.97 -15.30 -8.18
C GLY A 360 10.26 -15.12 -8.97
N LEU A 361 10.23 -14.39 -10.09
CA LEU A 361 11.44 -14.03 -10.82
C LEU A 361 12.37 -13.14 -9.99
N GLY A 362 11.82 -12.21 -9.20
CA GLY A 362 12.58 -11.40 -8.25
C GLY A 362 13.33 -12.24 -7.21
N SER A 363 12.66 -13.21 -6.61
CA SER A 363 13.25 -14.15 -5.65
C SER A 363 14.29 -15.06 -6.29
N TYR A 364 14.08 -15.48 -7.53
CA TYR A 364 15.08 -16.25 -8.30
C TYR A 364 16.33 -15.41 -8.58
N VAL A 365 16.21 -14.13 -8.90
CA VAL A 365 17.32 -13.21 -9.10
C VAL A 365 18.02 -12.94 -7.76
N TYR A 366 17.29 -12.44 -6.76
CA TYR A 366 17.81 -12.09 -5.44
C TYR A 366 16.95 -12.71 -4.33
N PRO A 367 17.54 -13.43 -3.39
CA PRO A 367 18.98 -13.61 -3.18
C PRO A 367 19.61 -14.76 -3.96
N THR A 368 18.82 -15.66 -4.57
CA THR A 368 19.23 -17.01 -4.97
C THR A 368 20.38 -17.01 -5.98
N ASN A 369 20.33 -16.17 -7.01
CA ASN A 369 21.30 -16.19 -8.11
C ASN A 369 22.02 -14.84 -8.31
N TYR A 370 22.01 -13.99 -7.29
CA TYR A 370 22.52 -12.62 -7.43
C TYR A 370 24.01 -12.57 -7.78
N ASN A 371 24.79 -13.48 -7.20
CA ASN A 371 26.25 -13.57 -7.44
C ASN A 371 26.57 -13.87 -8.91
N TYR A 372 25.73 -14.63 -9.61
CA TYR A 372 25.92 -14.95 -11.04
C TYR A 372 25.65 -13.75 -11.97
N ILE A 373 25.14 -12.65 -11.46
CA ILE A 373 24.90 -11.43 -12.24
C ILE A 373 26.07 -10.45 -12.09
N TRP A 374 26.51 -10.17 -10.86
CA TRP A 374 27.48 -9.10 -10.62
C TRP A 374 28.94 -9.54 -10.62
N ALA A 375 29.22 -10.84 -10.40
CA ALA A 375 30.61 -11.33 -10.21
C ALA A 375 31.48 -11.31 -11.47
N GLN A 376 30.90 -11.14 -12.65
CA GLN A 376 31.55 -11.12 -13.97
C GLN A 376 32.42 -12.36 -14.31
N VAL A 377 32.61 -13.27 -13.34
CA VAL A 377 33.31 -14.54 -13.48
C VAL A 377 32.31 -15.66 -13.21
N GLY A 378 32.15 -16.58 -14.18
CA GLY A 378 31.13 -17.64 -14.06
C GLY A 378 29.69 -17.12 -14.14
N VAL A 379 29.49 -15.98 -14.82
CA VAL A 379 28.15 -15.39 -15.05
C VAL A 379 27.31 -16.39 -15.83
N GLU A 380 26.12 -16.67 -15.32
CA GLU A 380 25.14 -17.52 -15.98
C GLU A 380 24.09 -16.68 -16.70
N PHE A 381 23.69 -17.11 -17.91
CA PHE A 381 22.69 -16.40 -18.71
C PHE A 381 21.27 -16.45 -18.06
N ALA A 382 20.93 -17.55 -17.40
CA ALA A 382 19.58 -17.73 -16.84
C ALA A 382 19.19 -16.67 -15.80
N PRO A 383 20.05 -16.26 -14.83
CA PRO A 383 19.76 -15.16 -13.91
C PRO A 383 19.61 -13.79 -14.63
N VAL A 384 20.45 -13.51 -15.63
CA VAL A 384 20.40 -12.28 -16.42
C VAL A 384 19.10 -12.23 -17.26
N ALA A 385 18.71 -13.36 -17.87
CA ALA A 385 17.46 -13.49 -18.58
C ALA A 385 16.24 -13.34 -17.64
N ALA A 386 16.29 -13.93 -16.46
CA ALA A 386 15.23 -13.81 -15.45
C ALA A 386 15.04 -12.36 -14.99
N LEU A 387 16.16 -11.63 -14.79
CA LEU A 387 16.14 -10.19 -14.48
C LEU A 387 15.49 -9.39 -15.62
N ALA A 388 15.87 -9.67 -16.88
CA ALA A 388 15.30 -8.98 -18.05
C ALA A 388 13.79 -9.26 -18.18
N TRP A 389 13.35 -10.52 -18.03
CA TRP A 389 11.94 -10.88 -18.04
C TRP A 389 11.15 -10.23 -16.90
N ARG A 390 11.70 -10.23 -15.68
CA ARG A 390 11.09 -9.55 -14.53
C ARG A 390 10.84 -8.07 -14.84
N ASN A 391 11.85 -7.38 -15.36
CA ASN A 391 11.76 -5.95 -15.66
C ASN A 391 10.79 -5.67 -16.82
N LEU A 392 10.77 -6.52 -17.85
CA LEU A 392 9.77 -6.44 -18.92
C LEU A 392 8.34 -6.63 -18.39
N LEU A 393 8.12 -7.60 -17.49
CA LEU A 393 6.81 -7.82 -16.87
C LEU A 393 6.34 -6.60 -16.07
N ILE A 394 7.24 -5.90 -15.38
CA ILE A 394 6.88 -4.65 -14.66
C ILE A 394 6.39 -3.58 -15.65
N VAL A 395 7.02 -3.44 -16.81
CA VAL A 395 6.56 -2.52 -17.86
C VAL A 395 5.18 -2.95 -18.40
N VAL A 396 4.97 -4.23 -18.66
CA VAL A 396 3.67 -4.77 -19.08
C VAL A 396 2.60 -4.51 -18.02
N MET A 397 2.92 -4.71 -16.73
CA MET A 397 2.02 -4.41 -15.62
C MET A 397 1.63 -2.93 -15.58
N ALA A 398 2.54 -2.01 -15.86
CA ALA A 398 2.22 -0.59 -15.94
C ALA A 398 1.23 -0.27 -17.06
N LEU A 399 1.38 -0.90 -18.24
CA LEU A 399 0.44 -0.76 -19.35
C LEU A 399 -0.94 -1.32 -18.97
N VAL A 400 -1.00 -2.49 -18.34
CA VAL A 400 -2.27 -3.08 -17.87
C VAL A 400 -2.92 -2.19 -16.80
N ALA A 401 -2.15 -1.61 -15.88
CA ALA A 401 -2.67 -0.68 -14.87
C ALA A 401 -3.19 0.63 -15.49
N LEU A 402 -2.53 1.15 -16.52
CA LEU A 402 -3.00 2.32 -17.29
C LEU A 402 -4.33 2.01 -18.00
N CYS A 403 -4.46 0.83 -18.62
CA CYS A 403 -5.72 0.37 -19.21
C CYS A 403 -6.83 0.26 -18.14
N TRP A 404 -6.51 -0.26 -16.95
CA TRP A 404 -7.46 -0.32 -15.83
C TRP A 404 -7.89 1.07 -15.39
N LEU A 405 -6.95 2.01 -15.20
CA LEU A 405 -7.23 3.39 -14.83
C LEU A 405 -8.11 4.11 -15.87
N ALA A 406 -7.80 3.93 -17.15
CA ALA A 406 -8.58 4.49 -18.25
C ALA A 406 -10.00 3.93 -18.26
N LEU A 407 -10.14 2.62 -18.08
CA LEU A 407 -11.45 1.94 -18.05
C LEU A 407 -12.29 2.37 -16.84
N GLU A 408 -11.73 2.46 -15.62
CA GLU A 408 -12.45 2.95 -14.45
C GLU A 408 -12.90 4.40 -14.63
N SER A 409 -12.08 5.25 -15.25
CA SER A 409 -12.43 6.62 -15.57
C SER A 409 -13.54 6.72 -16.61
N TRP A 410 -13.54 5.84 -17.62
CA TRP A 410 -14.58 5.78 -18.64
C TRP A 410 -15.92 5.29 -18.05
N ILE A 411 -15.90 4.22 -17.25
CA ILE A 411 -17.08 3.68 -16.56
C ILE A 411 -17.74 4.77 -15.72
N HIS A 412 -16.96 5.48 -14.92
CA HIS A 412 -17.48 6.56 -14.07
C HIS A 412 -18.16 7.66 -14.87
N ASN A 413 -17.53 8.14 -15.95
CA ASN A 413 -18.09 9.17 -16.79
C ASN A 413 -19.39 8.71 -17.50
N HIS A 414 -19.48 7.41 -17.81
CA HIS A 414 -20.68 6.86 -18.46
C HIS A 414 -21.83 6.69 -17.47
N GLU A 415 -21.56 6.20 -16.26
CA GLU A 415 -22.55 6.09 -15.17
C GLU A 415 -23.15 7.45 -14.83
N GLN A 416 -22.34 8.51 -14.70
CA GLN A 416 -22.81 9.86 -14.43
C GLN A 416 -23.74 10.43 -15.55
N ARG A 417 -23.47 10.09 -16.81
CA ARG A 417 -24.32 10.53 -17.94
C ARG A 417 -25.63 9.77 -18.04
N SER A 418 -25.68 8.57 -17.47
CA SER A 418 -26.85 7.68 -17.52
C SER A 418 -27.83 7.90 -16.37
N GLU A 419 -27.42 8.62 -15.32
CA GLU A 419 -28.32 9.05 -14.25
C GLU A 419 -29.19 10.20 -14.79
N PRO A 420 -30.55 10.06 -14.82
CA PRO A 420 -31.42 11.17 -15.22
C PRO A 420 -31.15 12.36 -14.27
N PRO A 421 -31.17 13.59 -14.80
CA PRO A 421 -31.02 14.78 -13.95
C PRO A 421 -32.04 14.67 -12.83
N SER A 422 -31.56 14.67 -11.58
CA SER A 422 -32.41 14.60 -10.39
C SER A 422 -33.49 15.66 -10.57
N ALA A 423 -34.75 15.23 -10.70
CA ALA A 423 -35.88 16.13 -10.76
C ALA A 423 -35.71 17.05 -9.54
N VAL A 424 -35.52 18.33 -9.81
CA VAL A 424 -35.54 19.37 -8.79
C VAL A 424 -36.83 19.15 -8.04
N GLN A 425 -36.75 18.67 -6.80
CA GLN A 425 -37.92 18.59 -5.94
C GLN A 425 -38.47 20.03 -5.92
N PRO A 426 -39.72 20.26 -6.41
CA PRO A 426 -40.31 21.57 -6.28
C PRO A 426 -40.28 21.91 -4.79
N SER A 427 -39.63 23.01 -4.45
CA SER A 427 -39.67 23.59 -3.11
C SER A 427 -41.06 23.46 -2.58
N ALA A 428 -41.24 22.72 -1.51
CA ALA A 428 -42.53 22.60 -0.82
C ALA A 428 -43.00 24.03 -0.55
N VAL A 429 -43.99 24.46 -1.33
CA VAL A 429 -44.72 25.69 -1.09
C VAL A 429 -45.36 25.50 0.27
N VAL A 430 -44.88 26.23 1.26
CA VAL A 430 -45.49 26.33 2.58
C VAL A 430 -46.91 26.83 2.35
N PRO A 431 -47.94 26.07 2.71
CA PRO A 431 -49.31 26.60 2.60
C PRO A 431 -49.46 27.73 3.62
N THR A 432 -49.66 28.93 3.12
CA THR A 432 -50.07 30.07 3.94
C THR A 432 -51.43 29.73 4.56
N ALA A 433 -51.44 29.48 5.85
CA ALA A 433 -52.66 29.26 6.60
C ALA A 433 -53.51 30.54 6.50
N GLN A 434 -54.59 30.49 5.73
CA GLN A 434 -55.69 31.48 5.83
C GLN A 434 -56.39 31.29 7.17
N MET A 435 -56.24 32.28 8.01
CA MET A 435 -57.11 32.52 9.19
C MET A 435 -58.53 32.83 8.72
N THR A 436 -59.45 31.91 8.90
CA THR A 436 -60.88 32.20 8.97
C THR A 436 -61.35 32.12 10.42
N ARG A 437 -61.92 33.22 10.82
CA ARG A 437 -62.51 33.55 12.11
C ARG A 437 -64.00 33.12 12.08
N SER A 438 -64.47 32.67 13.23
CA SER A 438 -65.86 32.45 13.72
C SER A 438 -66.12 30.98 14.05
N ASP A 439 -66.69 30.57 15.18
CA ASP A 439 -67.63 31.17 16.10
C ASP A 439 -67.54 30.49 17.46
N VAL A 440 -67.95 31.21 18.45
CA VAL A 440 -68.16 30.95 19.87
C VAL A 440 -69.32 29.97 20.06
N THR A 441 -69.25 29.00 20.96
CA THR A 441 -70.07 28.90 22.20
C THR A 441 -69.90 27.53 22.90
N PRO A 442 -70.30 27.45 24.15
CA PRO A 442 -69.62 26.63 25.18
C PRO A 442 -70.53 25.52 25.74
N VAL A 443 -70.07 24.95 26.95
CA VAL A 443 -70.84 24.13 27.90
C VAL A 443 -70.82 22.63 27.63
N ASP A 444 -70.52 21.70 28.50
CA ASP A 444 -70.54 21.49 29.92
C ASP A 444 -69.81 20.17 30.28
N SER A 445 -69.16 20.19 31.37
CA SER A 445 -69.19 19.35 32.58
C SER A 445 -69.30 17.83 32.49
N ALA A 446 -68.49 17.24 33.27
CA ALA A 446 -68.66 16.14 34.24
C ALA A 446 -67.51 15.15 34.16
N CYS A 447 -66.67 15.20 35.12
CA CYS A 447 -66.62 14.42 36.37
C CYS A 447 -66.44 12.89 36.16
N SER A 448 -65.37 12.37 36.59
CA SER A 448 -65.13 11.58 37.83
C SER A 448 -63.92 10.65 37.64
N ASP A 449 -63.01 10.80 38.53
CA ASP A 449 -62.50 9.84 39.54
C ASP A 449 -61.90 8.55 39.03
N THR A 450 -60.79 8.13 39.44
CA THR A 450 -60.12 7.84 40.69
C THR A 450 -58.78 7.15 40.36
N ALA A 451 -57.80 7.58 40.98
CA ALA A 451 -57.08 7.06 42.12
C ALA A 451 -55.93 6.08 41.84
N SER A 452 -54.85 6.48 42.43
CA SER A 452 -53.91 5.85 43.35
C SER A 452 -52.72 5.13 42.71
N ALA A 453 -51.58 5.73 42.93
CA ALA A 453 -50.54 5.42 43.95
C ALA A 453 -49.81 4.10 43.65
N GLU A 454 -48.52 4.12 43.57
CA GLU A 454 -47.58 4.07 44.68
C GLU A 454 -46.15 4.26 44.25
N ALA A 455 -45.40 4.89 45.12
CA ALA A 455 -43.98 5.19 44.98
C ALA A 455 -43.15 4.23 45.86
N LYS A 456 -41.87 4.07 45.45
CA LYS A 456 -40.66 3.82 46.27
C LYS A 456 -40.31 2.35 46.63
N PRO A 457 -39.02 2.10 47.03
CA PRO A 457 -37.81 2.95 47.09
C PRO A 457 -36.50 2.32 46.57
N ALA A 458 -35.44 3.13 46.61
CA ALA A 458 -34.05 2.86 46.41
C ALA A 458 -33.40 1.89 47.39
N GLU A 459 -32.45 1.09 46.97
CA GLU A 459 -31.43 0.46 47.80
C GLU A 459 -30.06 0.57 47.23
N THR A 460 -29.25 1.36 47.86
CA THR A 460 -27.93 1.25 48.51
C THR A 460 -26.84 0.40 47.85
N MET A 461 -25.73 1.09 47.54
CA MET A 461 -24.37 0.55 47.42
C MET A 461 -23.90 -0.22 48.66
N PRO A 462 -22.94 -1.11 48.52
CA PRO A 462 -21.93 -1.31 49.53
C PRO A 462 -20.51 -1.02 49.07
N ARG A 463 -19.77 -0.55 50.08
CA ARG A 463 -18.39 -0.02 50.10
C ARG A 463 -17.35 -1.10 49.89
N ILE A 464 -16.22 -0.62 49.40
CA ILE A 464 -14.88 -1.23 49.33
C ILE A 464 -14.34 -1.45 50.78
N PRO A 465 -13.55 -2.51 51.01
CA PRO A 465 -12.54 -2.48 52.04
C PRO A 465 -11.12 -2.42 51.45
N THR A 466 -10.36 -1.46 51.91
CA THR A 466 -8.92 -1.37 51.93
C THR A 466 -8.33 -2.45 52.84
N GLY A 467 -7.19 -3.03 52.44
CA GLY A 467 -6.35 -3.88 53.28
C GLY A 467 -4.99 -4.12 52.64
N GLU A 468 -4.03 -3.52 53.29
CA GLU A 468 -2.58 -3.66 53.12
C GLU A 468 -2.10 -5.12 53.19
N HIS A 469 -1.16 -5.49 52.28
CA HIS A 469 0.20 -5.92 52.63
C HIS A 469 1.05 -5.94 51.38
#